data_1906f6b2d8c33d78c4817982e4b97fac
#
_entry.id   1906f6b2d8c33d78c4817982e4b97fac
#
_cell.length_a   1.000
_cell.length_b   1.000
_cell.length_c   1.000
_cell.angle_alpha   90.00
_cell.angle_beta   90.00
_cell.angle_gamma   90.00
#
_symmetry.space_group_name_H-M   'P 1'
#
loop_
_entity.id
_entity.type
_entity.pdbx_description
1 polymer ?
#
loop_
_entity_poly.entity_id
_entity_poly.type
_entity_poly.pdbx_seq_one_letter_code
_entity_poly.pdbx_strand_id
1 'polypeptide(L)'
;SFKLQESQMGSNASEADKLALAEQKIGKQSEIVAQQIENLEKQLALAKQEYGENSTEVNKLETQLNESKAAFNGLANEMENLGESGKKASSGLEETNKLLKAELLNQFSEKLSEISQKLVDFGKSALDAFREIDEGMDTIVTKTGAGGKALEEMQGIANGIATEVPTDFSTIGNAVGE
;
A
#
# COMPACT_ATOMS: atom_id res chain seq x y z
N SER A 1 -13.29 9.37 -17.04
CA SER A 1 -12.32 8.29 -16.86
C SER A 1 -11.38 8.26 -18.05
N PHE A 2 -10.10 7.93 -17.86
CA PHE A 2 -9.09 7.88 -18.94
C PHE A 2 -9.50 6.93 -20.08
N LYS A 3 -10.13 5.81 -19.79
CA LYS A 3 -10.68 4.90 -20.81
C LYS A 3 -11.68 5.59 -21.76
N LEU A 4 -12.47 6.52 -21.24
CA LEU A 4 -13.40 7.30 -22.07
C LEU A 4 -12.65 8.30 -22.95
N GLN A 5 -11.61 8.95 -22.43
CA GLN A 5 -10.78 9.87 -23.19
C GLN A 5 -9.98 9.14 -24.27
N GLU A 6 -9.41 7.98 -23.99
CA GLU A 6 -8.76 7.09 -24.97
C GLU A 6 -9.73 6.68 -26.08
N SER A 7 -10.97 6.31 -25.72
CA SER A 7 -12.03 5.96 -26.66
C SER A 7 -12.49 7.14 -27.53
N GLN A 8 -12.49 8.35 -26.98
CA GLN A 8 -12.91 9.57 -27.69
C GLN A 8 -11.81 10.17 -28.58
N MET A 9 -10.55 9.84 -28.34
CA MET A 9 -9.41 10.34 -29.12
C MET A 9 -9.34 9.78 -30.55
N GLY A 10 -10.17 8.82 -30.93
CA GLY A 10 -10.31 8.32 -32.30
C GLY A 10 -8.99 7.88 -32.96
N SER A 11 -9.10 7.29 -34.16
CA SER A 11 -7.92 6.86 -34.95
C SER A 11 -7.03 8.01 -35.47
N ASN A 12 -7.48 9.26 -35.36
CA ASN A 12 -6.80 10.46 -35.89
C ASN A 12 -6.03 11.26 -34.82
N ALA A 13 -6.01 10.80 -33.54
CA ALA A 13 -5.22 11.46 -32.51
C ALA A 13 -3.72 11.40 -32.85
N SER A 14 -3.04 12.53 -32.75
CA SER A 14 -1.60 12.55 -32.99
C SER A 14 -0.84 11.75 -31.91
N GLU A 15 0.33 11.26 -32.26
CA GLU A 15 1.24 10.58 -31.30
C GLU A 15 1.53 11.46 -30.09
N ALA A 16 1.61 12.80 -30.29
CA ALA A 16 1.82 13.77 -29.24
C ALA A 16 0.61 13.83 -28.26
N ASP A 17 -0.62 13.75 -28.77
CA ASP A 17 -1.82 13.75 -27.93
C ASP A 17 -1.91 12.46 -27.08
N LYS A 18 -1.57 11.32 -27.68
CA LYS A 18 -1.53 10.02 -26.97
C LYS A 18 -0.47 10.05 -25.87
N LEU A 19 0.69 10.61 -26.15
CA LEU A 19 1.77 10.74 -25.19
C LEU A 19 1.37 11.66 -24.02
N ALA A 20 0.77 12.81 -24.30
CA ALA A 20 0.28 13.75 -23.29
C ALA A 20 -0.77 13.13 -22.38
N LEU A 21 -1.69 12.32 -22.96
CA LEU A 21 -2.69 11.61 -22.18
C LEU A 21 -2.07 10.52 -21.29
N ALA A 22 -1.07 9.80 -21.78
CA ALA A 22 -0.34 8.80 -21.01
C ALA A 22 0.42 9.45 -19.83
N GLU A 23 1.07 10.59 -20.04
CA GLU A 23 1.74 11.36 -18.99
C GLU A 23 0.74 11.82 -17.92
N GLN A 24 -0.43 12.35 -18.32
CA GLN A 24 -1.48 12.73 -17.37
C GLN A 24 -2.02 11.54 -16.57
N LYS A 25 -2.20 10.40 -17.22
CA LYS A 25 -2.66 9.17 -16.57
C LYS A 25 -1.69 8.72 -15.49
N ILE A 26 -0.40 8.68 -15.81
CA ILE A 26 0.66 8.29 -14.87
C ILE A 26 0.74 9.28 -13.70
N GLY A 27 0.69 10.59 -13.96
CA GLY A 27 0.67 11.60 -12.90
C GLY A 27 -0.45 11.36 -11.90
N LYS A 28 -1.68 11.15 -12.38
CA LYS A 28 -2.83 10.87 -11.50
C LYS A 28 -2.75 9.50 -10.81
N GLN A 29 -2.23 8.47 -11.48
CA GLN A 29 -2.01 7.18 -10.83
C GLN A 29 -0.98 7.29 -9.71
N SER A 30 0.12 8.03 -9.93
CA SER A 30 1.14 8.29 -8.91
C SER A 30 0.58 9.03 -7.70
N GLU A 31 -0.26 10.05 -7.92
CA GLU A 31 -0.95 10.75 -6.84
C GLU A 31 -1.84 9.81 -6.02
N ILE A 32 -2.62 8.95 -6.68
CA ILE A 32 -3.49 7.99 -6.01
C ILE A 32 -2.67 7.01 -5.17
N VAL A 33 -1.58 6.46 -5.72
CA VAL A 33 -0.71 5.53 -5.01
C VAL A 33 -0.06 6.21 -3.79
N ALA A 34 0.44 7.43 -3.95
CA ALA A 34 1.00 8.20 -2.83
C ALA A 34 -0.01 8.45 -1.72
N GLN A 35 -1.24 8.82 -2.06
CA GLN A 35 -2.33 9.00 -1.08
C GLN A 35 -2.74 7.68 -0.39
N GLN A 36 -2.77 6.57 -1.13
CA GLN A 36 -3.01 5.25 -0.55
C GLN A 36 -1.94 4.90 0.48
N ILE A 37 -0.65 5.08 0.15
CA ILE A 37 0.47 4.84 1.06
C ILE A 37 0.32 5.69 2.32
N GLU A 38 0.11 7.00 2.19
CA GLU A 38 -0.03 7.91 3.32
C GLU A 38 -1.18 7.51 4.25
N ASN A 39 -2.33 7.14 3.67
CA ASN A 39 -3.49 6.70 4.45
C ASN A 39 -3.22 5.41 5.21
N LEU A 40 -2.55 4.45 4.56
CA LEU A 40 -2.21 3.16 5.18
C LEU A 40 -1.13 3.30 6.25
N GLU A 41 -0.18 4.23 6.09
CA GLU A 41 0.79 4.58 7.15
C GLU A 41 0.11 5.09 8.42
N LYS A 42 -0.88 5.98 8.24
CA LYS A 42 -1.66 6.50 9.38
C LYS A 42 -2.45 5.40 10.07
N GLN A 43 -3.08 4.50 9.30
CA GLN A 43 -3.81 3.36 9.85
C GLN A 43 -2.90 2.39 10.59
N LEU A 44 -1.73 2.08 10.01
CA LEU A 44 -0.74 1.22 10.65
C LEU A 44 -0.19 1.84 11.95
N ALA A 45 0.04 3.15 11.98
CA ALA A 45 0.48 3.85 13.19
C ALA A 45 -0.56 3.75 14.31
N LEU A 46 -1.86 3.89 13.98
CA LEU A 46 -2.93 3.70 14.94
C LEU A 46 -3.02 2.25 15.42
N ALA A 47 -2.88 1.28 14.51
CA ALA A 47 -2.87 -0.13 14.86
C ALA A 47 -1.72 -0.51 15.80
N LYS A 48 -0.52 0.05 15.59
CA LYS A 48 0.61 -0.11 16.49
C LYS A 48 0.34 0.39 17.91
N GLN A 49 -0.33 1.53 18.03
CA GLN A 49 -0.71 2.09 19.33
C GLN A 49 -1.79 1.27 20.03
N GLU A 50 -2.74 0.74 19.29
CA GLU A 50 -3.90 0.02 19.82
C GLU A 50 -3.57 -1.44 20.16
N TYR A 51 -2.79 -2.11 19.29
CA TYR A 51 -2.59 -3.56 19.33
C TYR A 51 -1.14 -3.99 19.64
N GLY A 52 -0.23 -3.04 19.85
CA GLY A 52 1.18 -3.31 20.14
C GLY A 52 2.06 -3.42 18.89
N GLU A 53 3.27 -2.86 19.00
CA GLU A 53 4.18 -2.71 17.86
C GLU A 53 4.77 -4.03 17.35
N ASN A 54 4.89 -5.05 18.19
CA ASN A 54 5.56 -6.30 17.88
C ASN A 54 4.61 -7.47 17.61
N SER A 55 3.28 -7.24 17.57
CA SER A 55 2.38 -8.32 17.17
C SER A 55 2.70 -8.82 15.75
N THR A 56 2.55 -10.11 15.54
CA THR A 56 2.82 -10.75 14.24
C THR A 56 1.96 -10.14 13.14
N GLU A 57 0.72 -9.79 13.45
CA GLU A 57 -0.26 -9.17 12.56
C GLU A 57 0.22 -7.79 12.11
N VAL A 58 0.60 -6.93 13.05
CA VAL A 58 1.11 -5.58 12.78
C VAL A 58 2.43 -5.63 12.01
N ASN A 59 3.34 -6.53 12.36
CA ASN A 59 4.61 -6.69 11.66
C ASN A 59 4.45 -7.15 10.21
N LYS A 60 3.50 -8.05 9.93
CA LYS A 60 3.15 -8.46 8.55
C LYS A 60 2.65 -7.27 7.73
N LEU A 61 1.76 -6.47 8.31
CA LEU A 61 1.23 -5.27 7.66
C LEU A 61 2.33 -4.24 7.39
N GLU A 62 3.21 -4.00 8.34
CA GLU A 62 4.35 -3.09 8.16
C GLU A 62 5.28 -3.53 7.02
N THR A 63 5.58 -4.81 6.95
CA THR A 63 6.41 -5.38 5.88
C THR A 63 5.78 -5.16 4.50
N GLN A 64 4.50 -5.49 4.34
CA GLN A 64 3.78 -5.32 3.07
C GLN A 64 3.72 -3.84 2.64
N LEU A 65 3.49 -2.93 3.58
CA LEU A 65 3.47 -1.50 3.28
C LEU A 65 4.84 -0.98 2.86
N ASN A 66 5.89 -1.39 3.55
CA ASN A 66 7.28 -1.02 3.23
C ASN A 66 7.71 -1.54 1.87
N GLU A 67 7.34 -2.77 1.49
CA GLU A 67 7.58 -3.31 0.15
C GLU A 67 6.88 -2.48 -0.93
N SER A 68 5.62 -2.10 -0.72
CA SER A 68 4.87 -1.26 -1.65
C SER A 68 5.45 0.14 -1.79
N LYS A 69 5.92 0.74 -0.70
CA LYS A 69 6.64 2.03 -0.69
C LYS A 69 7.96 1.95 -1.45
N ALA A 70 8.74 0.90 -1.21
CA ALA A 70 10.00 0.69 -1.90
C ALA A 70 9.80 0.55 -3.41
N ALA A 71 8.79 -0.22 -3.83
CA ALA A 71 8.44 -0.38 -5.23
C ALA A 71 8.00 0.95 -5.87
N PHE A 72 7.18 1.75 -5.18
CA PHE A 72 6.73 3.06 -5.65
C PHE A 72 7.88 4.05 -5.78
N ASN A 73 8.75 4.13 -4.79
CA ASN A 73 9.93 5.02 -4.82
C ASN A 73 10.91 4.61 -5.92
N GLY A 74 11.13 3.31 -6.12
CA GLY A 74 11.94 2.80 -7.23
C GLY A 74 11.39 3.24 -8.57
N LEU A 75 10.08 3.10 -8.77
CA LEU A 75 9.41 3.51 -10.00
C LEU A 75 9.47 5.03 -10.23
N ALA A 76 9.30 5.84 -9.19
CA ALA A 76 9.42 7.29 -9.26
C ALA A 76 10.83 7.72 -9.72
N ASN A 77 11.88 7.10 -9.17
CA ASN A 77 13.26 7.34 -9.57
C ASN A 77 13.52 6.92 -11.03
N GLU A 78 12.96 5.79 -11.49
CA GLU A 78 13.06 5.38 -12.90
C GLU A 78 12.40 6.40 -13.83
N MET A 79 11.25 6.96 -13.45
CA MET A 79 10.55 7.98 -14.22
C MET A 79 11.33 9.30 -14.29
N GLU A 80 11.93 9.73 -13.20
CA GLU A 80 12.76 10.95 -13.15
C GLU A 80 13.99 10.82 -14.06
N ASN A 81 14.69 9.69 -13.99
CA ASN A 81 15.85 9.38 -14.83
C ASN A 81 15.51 9.37 -16.33
N LEU A 82 14.32 8.86 -16.70
CA LEU A 82 13.84 8.89 -18.08
C LEU A 82 13.53 10.32 -18.55
N GLY A 83 12.95 11.15 -17.69
CA GLY A 83 12.71 12.57 -17.97
C GLY A 83 13.99 13.33 -18.27
N GLU A 84 15.07 13.06 -17.53
CA GLU A 84 16.38 13.66 -17.76
C GLU A 84 17.06 13.15 -19.03
N SER A 85 17.00 11.84 -19.29
CA SER A 85 17.56 11.20 -20.47
C SER A 85 16.88 11.68 -21.76
N GLY A 86 15.56 11.88 -21.72
CA GLY A 86 14.79 12.44 -22.83
C GLY A 86 15.18 13.87 -23.19
N LYS A 87 15.60 14.68 -22.21
CA LYS A 87 16.11 16.06 -22.44
C LYS A 87 17.48 16.07 -23.11
N LYS A 88 18.31 15.06 -22.88
CA LYS A 88 19.66 14.95 -23.45
C LYS A 88 19.70 14.37 -24.87
N ALA A 89 18.66 13.64 -25.30
CA ALA A 89 18.58 12.94 -26.58
C ALA A 89 17.99 13.78 -27.73
N SER A 90 17.90 15.09 -27.62
CA SER A 90 17.17 15.97 -28.53
C SER A 90 17.91 16.31 -29.84
N SER A 91 18.59 15.38 -30.47
CA SER A 91 19.09 15.59 -31.85
C SER A 91 19.13 14.30 -32.66
N GLY A 92 18.09 14.04 -33.43
CA GLY A 92 18.17 13.15 -34.60
C GLY A 92 17.29 11.91 -34.65
N LEU A 93 16.49 11.56 -33.63
CA LEU A 93 15.66 10.36 -33.59
C LEU A 93 14.28 10.62 -32.96
N GLU A 94 13.57 11.66 -33.41
CA GLU A 94 12.30 12.10 -32.75
C GLU A 94 11.20 11.03 -32.77
N GLU A 95 11.02 10.29 -33.85
CA GLU A 95 9.93 9.30 -33.94
C GLU A 95 10.22 8.01 -33.15
N THR A 96 11.46 7.51 -33.21
CA THR A 96 11.86 6.32 -32.46
C THR A 96 11.84 6.61 -30.95
N ASN A 97 12.20 7.82 -30.53
CA ASN A 97 12.14 8.24 -29.13
C ASN A 97 10.69 8.39 -28.62
N LYS A 98 9.74 8.81 -29.45
CA LYS A 98 8.32 8.93 -29.07
C LYS A 98 7.69 7.55 -28.86
N LEU A 99 7.97 6.58 -29.71
CA LEU A 99 7.47 5.19 -29.56
C LEU A 99 8.05 4.51 -28.31
N LEU A 100 9.37 4.62 -28.09
CA LEU A 100 10.02 4.11 -26.89
C LEU A 100 9.46 4.77 -25.63
N LYS A 101 9.21 6.08 -25.66
CA LYS A 101 8.63 6.81 -24.53
C LYS A 101 7.20 6.35 -24.24
N ALA A 102 6.38 6.14 -25.27
CA ALA A 102 5.01 5.66 -25.10
C ALA A 102 4.96 4.25 -24.50
N GLU A 103 5.85 3.35 -24.93
CA GLU A 103 5.97 1.99 -24.40
C GLU A 103 6.41 2.00 -22.93
N LEU A 104 7.39 2.82 -22.57
CA LEU A 104 7.85 2.98 -21.20
C LEU A 104 6.75 3.56 -20.30
N LEU A 105 5.99 4.54 -20.77
CA LEU A 105 4.85 5.10 -20.02
C LEU A 105 3.74 4.05 -19.79
N ASN A 106 3.50 3.17 -20.75
CA ASN A 106 2.57 2.06 -20.55
C ASN A 106 3.06 1.08 -19.46
N GLN A 107 4.35 0.71 -19.50
CA GLN A 107 4.95 -0.15 -18.46
C GLN A 107 4.89 0.52 -17.07
N PHE A 108 5.11 1.82 -16.97
CA PHE A 108 4.94 2.55 -15.70
C PHE A 108 3.49 2.54 -15.22
N SER A 109 2.54 2.76 -16.13
CA SER A 109 1.11 2.67 -15.80
C SER A 109 0.70 1.29 -15.28
N GLU A 110 1.24 0.23 -15.85
CA GLU A 110 1.04 -1.16 -15.38
C GLU A 110 1.64 -1.37 -13.99
N LYS A 111 2.90 -1.00 -13.79
CA LYS A 111 3.58 -1.09 -12.48
C LYS A 111 2.85 -0.30 -11.40
N LEU A 112 2.38 0.92 -11.70
CA LEU A 112 1.58 1.72 -10.76
C LEU A 112 0.25 1.04 -10.43
N SER A 113 -0.39 0.40 -11.41
CA SER A 113 -1.62 -0.37 -11.18
C SER A 113 -1.37 -1.59 -10.30
N GLU A 114 -0.25 -2.29 -10.48
CA GLU A 114 0.15 -3.41 -9.63
C GLU A 114 0.42 -2.97 -8.19
N ILE A 115 1.12 -1.84 -7.99
CA ILE A 115 1.37 -1.27 -6.66
C ILE A 115 0.03 -0.88 -6.02
N SER A 116 -0.84 -0.18 -6.75
CA SER A 116 -2.18 0.19 -6.25
C SER A 116 -2.99 -1.06 -5.85
N GLN A 117 -2.92 -2.14 -6.61
CA GLN A 117 -3.62 -3.39 -6.27
C GLN A 117 -3.04 -4.03 -5.00
N LYS A 118 -1.72 -4.06 -4.84
CA LYS A 118 -1.07 -4.53 -3.61
C LYS A 118 -1.50 -3.71 -2.39
N LEU A 119 -1.67 -2.39 -2.53
CA LEU A 119 -2.16 -1.53 -1.45
C LEU A 119 -3.64 -1.78 -1.13
N VAL A 120 -4.46 -2.13 -2.12
CA VAL A 120 -5.85 -2.58 -1.89
C VAL A 120 -5.87 -3.92 -1.17
N ASP A 121 -5.01 -4.86 -1.56
CA ASP A 121 -4.91 -6.17 -0.91
C ASP A 121 -4.34 -6.05 0.50
N PHE A 122 -3.42 -5.10 0.74
CA PHE A 122 -3.01 -4.71 2.08
C PHE A 122 -4.20 -4.28 2.94
N GLY A 123 -5.09 -3.44 2.42
CA GLY A 123 -6.30 -3.02 3.15
C GLY A 123 -7.19 -4.20 3.56
N LYS A 124 -7.29 -5.23 2.72
CA LYS A 124 -8.00 -6.48 3.08
C LYS A 124 -7.24 -7.27 4.14
N SER A 125 -5.93 -7.44 3.96
CA SER A 125 -5.08 -8.13 4.94
C SER A 125 -5.11 -7.44 6.31
N ALA A 126 -5.21 -6.10 6.34
CA ALA A 126 -5.36 -5.35 7.58
C ALA A 126 -6.69 -5.67 8.29
N LEU A 127 -7.79 -5.77 7.54
CA LEU A 127 -9.08 -6.18 8.12
C LEU A 127 -9.04 -7.59 8.69
N ASP A 128 -8.38 -8.52 8.01
CA ASP A 128 -8.22 -9.89 8.50
C ASP A 128 -7.33 -9.94 9.74
N ALA A 129 -6.22 -9.20 9.75
CA ALA A 129 -5.34 -9.08 10.90
C ALA A 129 -6.06 -8.48 12.12
N PHE A 130 -6.86 -7.44 11.93
CA PHE A 130 -7.65 -6.85 13.05
C PHE A 130 -8.70 -7.82 13.56
N ARG A 131 -9.30 -8.65 12.70
CA ARG A 131 -10.20 -9.71 13.14
C ARG A 131 -9.47 -10.76 13.97
N GLU A 132 -8.27 -11.19 13.57
CA GLU A 132 -7.45 -12.12 14.36
C GLU A 132 -7.10 -11.56 15.74
N ILE A 133 -6.82 -10.25 15.82
CA ILE A 133 -6.60 -9.54 17.09
C ILE A 133 -7.86 -9.54 17.95
N ASP A 134 -9.01 -9.19 17.38
CA ASP A 134 -10.29 -9.17 18.07
C ASP A 134 -10.67 -10.58 18.58
N GLU A 135 -10.46 -11.62 17.77
CA GLU A 135 -10.69 -13.03 18.18
C GLU A 135 -9.77 -13.44 19.34
N GLY A 136 -8.51 -12.97 19.35
CA GLY A 136 -7.58 -13.17 20.44
C GLY A 136 -8.06 -12.48 21.73
N MET A 137 -8.55 -11.25 21.63
CA MET A 137 -9.14 -10.51 22.76
C MET A 137 -10.43 -11.18 23.25
N ASP A 138 -11.30 -11.65 22.37
CA ASP A 138 -12.51 -12.40 22.71
C ASP A 138 -12.19 -13.73 23.42
N THR A 139 -11.07 -14.34 23.13
CA THR A 139 -10.58 -15.53 23.83
C THR A 139 -10.32 -15.22 25.31
N ILE A 140 -9.75 -14.08 25.63
CA ILE A 140 -9.55 -13.63 27.02
C ILE A 140 -10.89 -13.52 27.74
N VAL A 141 -11.89 -12.87 27.11
CA VAL A 141 -13.23 -12.75 27.67
C VAL A 141 -13.87 -14.12 27.89
N THR A 142 -13.80 -14.99 26.89
CA THR A 142 -14.42 -16.32 26.94
C THR A 142 -13.82 -17.19 28.04
N LYS A 143 -12.51 -17.18 28.20
CA LYS A 143 -11.81 -18.01 29.19
C LYS A 143 -11.95 -17.51 30.62
N THR A 144 -11.93 -16.18 30.81
CA THR A 144 -11.90 -15.55 32.13
C THR A 144 -13.25 -15.12 32.64
N GLY A 145 -14.21 -14.90 31.73
CA GLY A 145 -15.47 -14.25 32.05
C GLY A 145 -15.30 -12.76 32.47
N ALA A 146 -14.12 -12.18 32.23
CA ALA A 146 -13.81 -10.82 32.63
C ALA A 146 -14.69 -9.81 31.89
N GLY A 147 -15.06 -8.75 32.59
CA GLY A 147 -15.79 -7.61 32.02
C GLY A 147 -15.45 -6.31 32.74
N GLY A 148 -15.78 -5.19 32.13
CA GLY A 148 -15.49 -3.87 32.70
C GLY A 148 -14.00 -3.66 32.95
N LYS A 149 -13.63 -3.17 34.12
CA LYS A 149 -12.27 -2.83 34.48
C LYS A 149 -11.27 -3.99 34.46
N ALA A 150 -11.73 -5.19 34.82
CA ALA A 150 -10.87 -6.39 34.80
C ALA A 150 -10.52 -6.77 33.34
N LEU A 151 -11.44 -6.60 32.43
CA LEU A 151 -11.17 -6.84 31.00
C LEU A 151 -10.18 -5.78 30.43
N GLU A 152 -10.35 -4.51 30.79
CA GLU A 152 -9.42 -3.44 30.38
C GLU A 152 -7.99 -3.72 30.87
N GLU A 153 -7.83 -4.21 32.09
CA GLU A 153 -6.52 -4.61 32.63
C GLU A 153 -5.92 -5.78 31.86
N MET A 154 -6.70 -6.81 31.55
CA MET A 154 -6.23 -7.97 30.75
C MET A 154 -5.89 -7.61 29.31
N GLN A 155 -6.68 -6.76 28.68
CA GLN A 155 -6.38 -6.22 27.34
C GLN A 155 -5.09 -5.39 27.38
N GLY A 156 -4.86 -4.60 28.43
CA GLY A 156 -3.63 -3.88 28.65
C GLY A 156 -2.41 -4.80 28.79
N ILE A 157 -2.56 -5.95 29.45
CA ILE A 157 -1.51 -6.98 29.54
C ILE A 157 -1.26 -7.59 28.16
N ALA A 158 -2.30 -7.95 27.41
CA ALA A 158 -2.19 -8.54 26.09
C ALA A 158 -1.45 -7.60 25.12
N ASN A 159 -1.82 -6.33 25.10
CA ASN A 159 -1.15 -5.30 24.29
C ASN A 159 0.30 -5.07 24.75
N GLY A 160 0.57 -5.12 26.05
CA GLY A 160 1.92 -5.06 26.59
C GLY A 160 2.80 -6.21 26.11
N ILE A 161 2.28 -7.43 26.10
CA ILE A 161 2.97 -8.61 25.54
C ILE A 161 3.23 -8.41 24.04
N ALA A 162 2.25 -7.96 23.28
CA ALA A 162 2.39 -7.69 21.83
C ALA A 162 3.39 -6.57 21.52
N THR A 163 3.67 -5.68 22.47
CA THR A 163 4.70 -4.64 22.33
C THR A 163 6.11 -5.18 22.58
N GLU A 164 6.26 -6.13 23.49
CA GLU A 164 7.57 -6.63 23.93
C GLU A 164 7.99 -7.91 23.19
N VAL A 165 7.02 -8.74 22.77
CA VAL A 165 7.27 -10.08 22.23
C VAL A 165 6.62 -10.24 20.85
N PRO A 166 7.39 -10.59 19.80
CA PRO A 166 6.84 -10.89 18.49
C PRO A 166 6.01 -12.20 18.54
N THR A 167 4.71 -12.07 18.67
CA THR A 167 3.76 -13.19 18.74
C THR A 167 2.40 -12.77 18.19
N ASP A 168 1.53 -13.74 17.91
CA ASP A 168 0.17 -13.49 17.43
C ASP A 168 -0.83 -13.36 18.58
N PHE A 169 -1.94 -12.68 18.32
CA PHE A 169 -2.97 -12.42 19.34
C PHE A 169 -3.76 -13.67 19.75
N SER A 170 -3.80 -14.71 18.92
CA SER A 170 -4.38 -16.01 19.32
C SER A 170 -3.56 -16.63 20.46
N THR A 171 -2.23 -16.62 20.33
CA THR A 171 -1.30 -17.10 21.37
C THR A 171 -1.39 -16.24 22.63
N ILE A 172 -1.42 -14.91 22.49
CA ILE A 172 -1.57 -13.99 23.62
C ILE A 172 -2.90 -14.21 24.33
N GLY A 173 -4.01 -14.29 23.60
CA GLY A 173 -5.35 -14.50 24.15
C GLY A 173 -5.46 -15.80 24.94
N ASN A 174 -4.79 -16.86 24.45
CA ASN A 174 -4.71 -18.12 25.18
C ASN A 174 -3.90 -17.99 26.48
N ALA A 175 -2.74 -17.36 26.44
CA ALA A 175 -1.85 -17.24 27.59
C ALA A 175 -2.40 -16.31 28.70
N VAL A 176 -3.05 -15.20 28.32
CA VAL A 176 -3.64 -14.25 29.26
C VAL A 176 -4.96 -14.77 29.84
N GLY A 177 -5.66 -15.63 29.07
CA GLY A 177 -6.92 -16.24 29.51
C GLY A 177 -6.77 -17.47 30.41
N GLU A 178 -5.58 -17.99 30.65
CA GLU A 178 -5.28 -19.10 31.60
C GLU A 178 -5.09 -18.58 33.01
#